data_242aadc23a2169d5ad00ae9dc57f56c3
#
_entry.id   242aadc23a2169d5ad00ae9dc57f56c3
#
_cell.length_a   1.000
_cell.length_b   1.000
_cell.length_c   1.000
_cell.angle_alpha   90.00
_cell.angle_beta   90.00
_cell.angle_gamma   90.00
#
_symmetry.space_group_name_H-M   'P 1'
#
loop_
_entity.id
_entity.type
_entity.pdbx_description
1 polymer ?
#
loop_
_entity_poly.entity_id
_entity_poly.type
_entity_poly.pdbx_seq_one_letter_code
_entity_poly.pdbx_strand_id
1 'polypeptide(L)'
;MSKTQYYAAASLDGFIATTDHSLAWLMQFGSLEGTSYDGFIRDVGALAMGASTYEWLLRELVKPGTAQAAPWPYAQPAWVFTSRKLPVVEGADVRFVQGDVALVHQQMRAAANGKNVWIGGGELAGQFLDRGLLDELIVQIMPVVLGSGLPLLPRAVVTPALKLTSATPYKDTFVEMRYEVVRG
;
A
#
# COMPACT_ATOMS: atom_id res chain seq x y z
N MET A 1 10.75 -14.84 9.40
CA MET A 1 11.03 -13.44 9.77
C MET A 1 9.95 -12.56 9.17
N SER A 2 9.48 -11.54 9.91
CA SER A 2 8.49 -10.59 9.40
C SER A 2 9.11 -9.69 8.32
N LYS A 3 8.32 -9.40 7.27
CA LYS A 3 8.72 -8.60 6.12
C LYS A 3 8.10 -7.21 6.15
N THR A 4 8.74 -6.25 5.50
CA THR A 4 8.14 -4.99 5.08
C THR A 4 7.77 -5.12 3.62
N GLN A 5 6.47 -5.01 3.33
CA GLN A 5 5.89 -5.34 2.04
C GLN A 5 5.19 -4.12 1.44
N TYR A 6 5.36 -3.91 0.15
CA TYR A 6 4.56 -3.00 -0.65
C TYR A 6 3.55 -3.82 -1.45
N TYR A 7 2.26 -3.69 -1.11
CA TYR A 7 1.16 -4.35 -1.82
C TYR A 7 0.32 -3.29 -2.52
N ALA A 8 0.18 -3.39 -3.83
CA ALA A 8 -0.58 -2.44 -4.64
C ALA A 8 -1.18 -3.09 -5.89
N ALA A 9 -2.32 -2.55 -6.35
CA ALA A 9 -2.80 -2.75 -7.71
C ALA A 9 -2.24 -1.65 -8.61
N ALA A 10 -1.86 -2.00 -9.83
CA ALA A 10 -1.36 -1.07 -10.83
C ALA A 10 -2.01 -1.33 -12.18
N SER A 11 -2.12 -0.29 -13.01
CA SER A 11 -2.45 -0.42 -14.42
C SER A 11 -1.34 -1.16 -15.19
N LEU A 12 -1.66 -1.66 -16.39
CA LEU A 12 -0.70 -2.35 -17.24
C LEU A 12 0.53 -1.49 -17.59
N ASP A 13 0.35 -0.17 -17.66
CA ASP A 13 1.40 0.82 -17.90
C ASP A 13 2.04 1.40 -16.63
N GLY A 14 1.79 0.77 -15.46
CA GLY A 14 2.57 0.99 -14.24
C GLY A 14 2.14 2.16 -13.34
N PHE A 15 0.87 2.54 -13.34
CA PHE A 15 0.33 3.58 -12.47
C PHE A 15 -0.60 2.99 -11.42
N ILE A 16 -0.53 3.51 -10.17
CA ILE A 16 -1.39 3.11 -9.06
C ILE A 16 -2.64 3.98 -8.92
N ALA A 17 -2.61 5.20 -9.44
CA ALA A 17 -3.72 6.15 -9.42
C ALA A 17 -3.61 7.10 -10.61
N THR A 18 -4.70 7.77 -10.95
CA THR A 18 -4.69 8.89 -11.90
C THR A 18 -3.97 10.11 -11.33
N THR A 19 -3.69 11.11 -12.14
CA THR A 19 -2.98 12.33 -11.73
C THR A 19 -3.70 13.13 -10.65
N ASP A 20 -5.03 12.99 -10.55
CA ASP A 20 -5.89 13.57 -9.50
C ASP A 20 -6.08 12.64 -8.29
N HIS A 21 -5.23 11.62 -8.13
CA HIS A 21 -5.24 10.63 -7.05
C HIS A 21 -6.51 9.77 -6.99
N SER A 22 -7.22 9.58 -8.10
CA SER A 22 -8.40 8.73 -8.16
C SER A 22 -8.02 7.26 -8.36
N LEU A 23 -8.74 6.37 -7.67
CA LEU A 23 -8.71 4.91 -7.84
C LEU A 23 -10.01 4.38 -8.47
N ALA A 24 -10.83 5.26 -9.05
CA ALA A 24 -12.13 4.87 -9.62
C ALA A 24 -11.99 3.78 -10.69
N TRP A 25 -10.89 3.79 -11.45
CA TRP A 25 -10.57 2.78 -12.46
C TRP A 25 -10.45 1.35 -11.87
N LEU A 26 -10.10 1.23 -10.59
CA LEU A 26 -9.95 -0.06 -9.91
C LEU A 26 -11.30 -0.64 -9.47
N MET A 27 -12.29 0.23 -9.19
CA MET A 27 -13.60 -0.19 -8.66
C MET A 27 -14.39 -1.09 -9.61
N GLN A 28 -14.15 -1.03 -10.92
CA GLN A 28 -14.79 -1.89 -11.92
C GLN A 28 -14.47 -3.38 -11.75
N PHE A 29 -13.40 -3.73 -11.05
CA PHE A 29 -12.98 -5.12 -10.84
C PHE A 29 -13.58 -5.76 -9.59
N GLY A 30 -14.40 -5.02 -8.83
CA GLY A 30 -15.14 -5.53 -7.67
C GLY A 30 -14.27 -5.74 -6.44
N SER A 31 -14.64 -6.73 -5.62
CA SER A 31 -13.95 -7.03 -4.38
C SER A 31 -12.70 -7.89 -4.60
N LEU A 32 -11.78 -7.84 -3.64
CA LEU A 32 -10.58 -8.68 -3.61
C LEU A 32 -10.84 -10.08 -3.02
N GLU A 33 -12.10 -10.45 -2.81
CA GLU A 33 -12.48 -11.78 -2.30
C GLU A 33 -11.96 -12.91 -3.19
N GLY A 34 -11.39 -13.92 -2.57
CA GLY A 34 -10.80 -15.05 -3.28
C GLY A 34 -9.45 -14.76 -3.93
N THR A 35 -8.85 -13.59 -3.67
CA THR A 35 -7.47 -13.27 -4.03
C THR A 35 -6.51 -13.52 -2.87
N SER A 36 -5.23 -13.23 -3.05
CA SER A 36 -4.22 -13.31 -1.99
C SER A 36 -4.42 -12.30 -0.86
N TYR A 37 -5.29 -11.28 -1.05
CA TYR A 37 -5.46 -10.17 -0.12
C TYR A 37 -5.89 -10.61 1.28
N ASP A 38 -6.81 -11.58 1.38
CA ASP A 38 -7.29 -12.07 2.68
C ASP A 38 -6.17 -12.73 3.51
N GLY A 39 -5.32 -13.49 2.84
CA GLY A 39 -4.11 -14.05 3.45
C GLY A 39 -3.10 -12.98 3.81
N PHE A 40 -2.87 -12.03 2.91
CA PHE A 40 -1.94 -10.92 3.10
C PHE A 40 -2.33 -10.06 4.31
N ILE A 41 -3.58 -9.55 4.39
CA ILE A 41 -4.00 -8.64 5.46
C ILE A 41 -4.01 -9.31 6.84
N ARG A 42 -4.30 -10.60 6.92
CA ARG A 42 -4.23 -11.39 8.16
C ARG A 42 -2.80 -11.44 8.72
N ASP A 43 -1.80 -11.47 7.84
CA ASP A 43 -0.39 -11.54 8.20
C ASP A 43 0.24 -10.16 8.42
N VAL A 44 -0.49 -9.06 8.19
CA VAL A 44 -0.08 -7.69 8.47
C VAL A 44 -0.36 -7.35 9.94
N GLY A 45 0.63 -6.79 10.62
CA GLY A 45 0.54 -6.33 12.01
C GLY A 45 0.59 -4.81 12.17
N ALA A 46 1.06 -4.10 11.14
CA ALA A 46 1.12 -2.65 11.09
C ALA A 46 1.09 -2.17 9.64
N LEU A 47 0.54 -0.99 9.39
CA LEU A 47 0.52 -0.42 8.04
C LEU A 47 0.92 1.04 8.04
N ALA A 48 1.47 1.51 6.91
CA ALA A 48 1.78 2.91 6.68
C ALA A 48 1.25 3.38 5.33
N MET A 49 0.87 4.65 5.28
CA MET A 49 0.42 5.30 4.06
C MET A 49 0.78 6.79 4.05
N GLY A 50 0.76 7.39 2.87
CA GLY A 50 0.83 8.84 2.73
C GLY A 50 -0.51 9.52 2.97
N ALA A 51 -0.48 10.86 3.08
CA ALA A 51 -1.67 11.67 3.29
C ALA A 51 -2.75 11.46 2.21
N SER A 52 -2.36 11.38 0.94
CA SER A 52 -3.32 11.22 -0.18
C SER A 52 -4.08 9.90 -0.10
N THR A 53 -3.42 8.80 0.29
CA THR A 53 -4.07 7.51 0.50
C THR A 53 -5.04 7.58 1.67
N TYR A 54 -4.65 8.22 2.77
CA TYR A 54 -5.52 8.42 3.93
C TYR A 54 -6.77 9.25 3.58
N GLU A 55 -6.59 10.37 2.88
CA GLU A 55 -7.70 11.21 2.43
C GLU A 55 -8.64 10.47 1.46
N TRP A 56 -8.08 9.62 0.59
CA TRP A 56 -8.87 8.77 -0.28
C TRP A 56 -9.72 7.78 0.54
N LEU A 57 -9.14 7.11 1.54
CA LEU A 57 -9.86 6.20 2.44
C LEU A 57 -10.99 6.91 3.18
N LEU A 58 -10.74 8.14 3.67
CA LEU A 58 -11.78 8.95 4.31
C LEU A 58 -12.92 9.25 3.36
N ARG A 59 -12.62 9.69 2.13
CA ARG A 59 -13.61 10.12 1.15
C ARG A 59 -14.44 8.96 0.61
N GLU A 60 -13.80 7.84 0.30
CA GLU A 60 -14.45 6.74 -0.44
C GLU A 60 -14.98 5.62 0.47
N LEU A 61 -14.30 5.33 1.57
CA LEU A 61 -14.65 4.19 2.43
C LEU A 61 -15.27 4.62 3.75
N VAL A 62 -14.65 5.52 4.50
CA VAL A 62 -15.12 5.92 5.83
C VAL A 62 -16.28 6.90 5.75
N LYS A 63 -16.25 7.87 4.83
CA LYS A 63 -17.29 8.88 4.56
C LYS A 63 -17.83 9.54 5.84
N PRO A 64 -16.96 10.11 6.69
CA PRO A 64 -17.38 10.61 7.99
C PRO A 64 -18.42 11.73 7.86
N GLY A 65 -19.42 11.73 8.75
CA GLY A 65 -20.48 12.74 8.76
C GLY A 65 -21.55 12.57 7.68
N THR A 66 -21.55 11.47 6.94
CA THR A 66 -22.58 11.16 5.93
C THR A 66 -23.48 10.01 6.36
N ALA A 67 -24.61 9.81 5.67
CA ALA A 67 -25.50 8.67 5.91
C ALA A 67 -24.85 7.31 5.57
N GLN A 68 -23.77 7.31 4.77
CA GLN A 68 -22.99 6.11 4.40
C GLN A 68 -21.70 5.97 5.23
N ALA A 69 -21.61 6.64 6.38
CA ALA A 69 -20.43 6.55 7.24
C ALA A 69 -20.15 5.09 7.64
N ALA A 70 -18.90 4.68 7.48
CA ALA A 70 -18.41 3.35 7.82
C ALA A 70 -17.21 3.44 8.78
N PRO A 71 -16.95 2.39 9.58
CA PRO A 71 -15.78 2.36 10.44
C PRO A 71 -14.48 2.35 9.62
N TRP A 72 -13.36 2.65 10.29
CA TRP A 72 -12.03 2.50 9.70
C TRP A 72 -11.80 1.06 9.23
N PRO A 73 -11.29 0.84 8.01
CA PRO A 73 -11.26 -0.50 7.41
C PRO A 73 -10.17 -1.43 7.95
N TYR A 74 -9.26 -0.94 8.79
CA TYR A 74 -8.13 -1.73 9.29
C TYR A 74 -8.15 -1.88 10.80
N ALA A 75 -7.97 -3.10 11.29
CA ALA A 75 -7.80 -3.38 12.71
C ALA A 75 -6.36 -3.12 13.19
N GLN A 76 -5.41 -3.07 12.27
CA GLN A 76 -4.00 -2.85 12.56
C GLN A 76 -3.71 -1.36 12.81
N PRO A 77 -2.73 -1.03 13.69
CA PRO A 77 -2.24 0.33 13.83
C PRO A 77 -1.71 0.87 12.50
N ALA A 78 -2.09 2.10 12.16
CA ALA A 78 -1.80 2.75 10.89
C ALA A 78 -0.96 4.02 11.11
N TRP A 79 0.16 4.14 10.41
CA TRP A 79 0.97 5.36 10.39
C TRP A 79 0.69 6.15 9.13
N VAL A 80 0.29 7.40 9.28
CA VAL A 80 0.04 8.32 8.17
C VAL A 80 1.15 9.36 8.11
N PHE A 81 1.98 9.25 7.08
CA PHE A 81 3.07 10.20 6.84
C PHE A 81 2.54 11.49 6.24
N THR A 82 2.57 12.57 7.04
CA THR A 82 2.04 13.88 6.65
C THR A 82 2.61 15.00 7.51
N SER A 83 2.80 16.17 6.91
CA SER A 83 3.03 17.43 7.63
C SER A 83 1.73 18.23 7.87
N ARG A 84 0.61 17.74 7.31
CA ARG A 84 -0.71 18.40 7.41
C ARG A 84 -1.50 17.88 8.60
N LYS A 85 -2.37 18.72 9.15
CA LYS A 85 -3.41 18.28 10.08
C LYS A 85 -4.55 17.64 9.27
N LEU A 86 -4.81 16.38 9.53
CA LEU A 86 -5.88 15.64 8.88
C LEU A 86 -6.94 15.23 9.90
N PRO A 87 -8.20 15.01 9.48
CA PRO A 87 -9.25 14.53 10.38
C PRO A 87 -8.87 13.19 11.01
N VAL A 88 -9.21 13.00 12.28
CA VAL A 88 -9.04 11.75 13.01
C VAL A 88 -10.30 10.90 12.85
N VAL A 89 -10.16 9.61 12.64
CA VAL A 89 -11.28 8.66 12.66
C VAL A 89 -11.43 8.11 14.08
N GLU A 90 -12.58 8.31 14.66
CA GLU A 90 -12.90 7.83 16.01
C GLU A 90 -12.81 6.29 16.07
N GLY A 91 -12.19 5.77 17.12
CA GLY A 91 -12.01 4.33 17.32
C GLY A 91 -10.92 3.67 16.46
N ALA A 92 -10.22 4.42 15.58
CA ALA A 92 -9.12 3.92 14.77
C ALA A 92 -7.74 4.19 15.43
N ASP A 93 -6.85 3.21 15.43
CA ASP A 93 -5.43 3.43 15.82
C ASP A 93 -4.66 4.04 14.64
N VAL A 94 -4.88 5.33 14.39
CA VAL A 94 -4.21 6.11 13.35
C VAL A 94 -3.23 7.09 13.99
N ARG A 95 -1.97 7.03 13.56
CA ARG A 95 -0.86 7.81 14.10
C ARG A 95 -0.27 8.69 13.00
N PHE A 96 -0.44 10.00 13.13
CA PHE A 96 0.14 10.96 12.19
C PHE A 96 1.61 11.19 12.53
N VAL A 97 2.46 11.02 11.53
CA VAL A 97 3.92 11.11 11.67
C VAL A 97 4.54 11.89 10.53
N GLN A 98 5.75 12.39 10.75
CA GLN A 98 6.57 13.04 9.73
C GLN A 98 8.04 12.74 9.99
N GLY A 99 8.88 12.95 8.98
CA GLY A 99 10.33 12.75 9.05
C GLY A 99 10.80 11.42 8.49
N ASP A 100 11.91 10.91 9.01
CA ASP A 100 12.60 9.76 8.44
C ASP A 100 11.80 8.46 8.65
N VAL A 101 11.55 7.75 7.57
CA VAL A 101 10.84 6.47 7.60
C VAL A 101 11.53 5.41 8.45
N ALA A 102 12.86 5.46 8.61
CA ALA A 102 13.60 4.48 9.38
C ALA A 102 13.26 4.51 10.88
N LEU A 103 13.06 5.71 11.45
CA LEU A 103 12.68 5.86 12.85
C LEU A 103 11.26 5.38 13.10
N VAL A 104 10.35 5.71 12.17
CA VAL A 104 8.95 5.27 12.26
C VAL A 104 8.84 3.76 12.03
N HIS A 105 9.63 3.19 11.11
CA HIS A 105 9.66 1.75 10.83
C HIS A 105 9.96 0.91 12.08
N GLN A 106 10.88 1.36 12.95
CA GLN A 106 11.17 0.66 14.21
C GLN A 106 9.92 0.57 15.10
N GLN A 107 9.15 1.66 15.20
CA GLN A 107 7.90 1.68 15.95
C GLN A 107 6.84 0.76 15.32
N MET A 108 6.74 0.77 14.00
CA MET A 108 5.83 -0.11 13.25
C MET A 108 6.17 -1.59 13.47
N ARG A 109 7.46 -1.94 13.40
CA ARG A 109 7.95 -3.31 13.66
C ARG A 109 7.63 -3.78 15.07
N ALA A 110 7.80 -2.92 16.07
CA ALA A 110 7.44 -3.22 17.45
C ALA A 110 5.94 -3.46 17.61
N ALA A 111 5.11 -2.58 17.03
CA ALA A 111 3.65 -2.70 17.08
C ALA A 111 3.13 -3.89 16.26
N ALA A 112 3.80 -4.28 15.18
CA ALA A 112 3.42 -5.41 14.34
C ALA A 112 3.55 -6.77 15.05
N ASN A 113 4.25 -6.83 16.19
CA ASN A 113 4.37 -8.02 17.04
C ASN A 113 4.73 -9.29 16.26
N GLY A 114 5.79 -9.22 15.46
CA GLY A 114 6.29 -10.35 14.67
C GLY A 114 5.58 -10.57 13.31
N LYS A 115 4.46 -9.90 13.04
CA LYS A 115 3.80 -9.89 11.75
C LYS A 115 4.46 -8.92 10.76
N ASN A 116 4.02 -8.95 9.51
CA ASN A 116 4.52 -8.09 8.45
C ASN A 116 4.08 -6.63 8.62
N VAL A 117 4.82 -5.75 7.98
CA VAL A 117 4.50 -4.32 7.85
C VAL A 117 4.08 -4.05 6.40
N TRP A 118 2.93 -3.44 6.20
CA TRP A 118 2.42 -3.06 4.88
C TRP A 118 2.64 -1.57 4.61
N ILE A 119 3.25 -1.26 3.48
CA ILE A 119 3.44 0.11 2.99
C ILE A 119 2.46 0.34 1.83
N GLY A 120 1.62 1.37 1.95
CA GLY A 120 0.69 1.82 0.92
C GLY A 120 1.17 3.11 0.24
N GLY A 121 1.18 3.12 -1.10
CA GLY A 121 1.59 4.25 -1.92
C GLY A 121 3.04 4.18 -2.42
N GLY A 122 3.23 4.45 -3.73
CA GLY A 122 4.50 4.24 -4.41
C GLY A 122 5.63 5.13 -3.92
N GLU A 123 5.36 6.42 -3.66
CA GLU A 123 6.37 7.34 -3.14
C GLU A 123 6.85 6.94 -1.75
N LEU A 124 5.93 6.57 -0.86
CA LEU A 124 6.30 6.10 0.47
C LEU A 124 7.09 4.79 0.40
N ALA A 125 6.65 3.83 -0.42
CA ALA A 125 7.37 2.58 -0.66
C ALA A 125 8.80 2.85 -1.19
N GLY A 126 8.94 3.85 -2.07
CA GLY A 126 10.25 4.32 -2.55
C GLY A 126 11.16 4.80 -1.43
N GLN A 127 10.64 5.56 -0.46
CA GLN A 127 11.43 6.01 0.70
C GLN A 127 11.88 4.84 1.58
N PHE A 128 11.04 3.82 1.77
CA PHE A 128 11.45 2.59 2.48
C PHE A 128 12.50 1.81 1.70
N LEU A 129 12.39 1.76 0.38
CA LEU A 129 13.39 1.14 -0.49
C LEU A 129 14.74 1.88 -0.40
N ASP A 130 14.74 3.20 -0.47
CA ASP A 130 15.94 4.06 -0.37
C ASP A 130 16.72 3.83 0.94
N ARG A 131 16.01 3.44 2.01
CA ARG A 131 16.58 3.11 3.32
C ARG A 131 16.93 1.62 3.49
N GLY A 132 16.75 0.79 2.46
CA GLY A 132 16.96 -0.65 2.53
C GLY A 132 15.99 -1.38 3.47
N LEU A 133 14.80 -0.80 3.69
CA LEU A 133 13.80 -1.31 4.63
C LEU A 133 12.68 -2.09 3.95
N LEU A 134 12.56 -2.02 2.63
CA LEU A 134 11.57 -2.77 1.86
C LEU A 134 12.11 -4.16 1.53
N ASP A 135 11.32 -5.21 1.78
CA ASP A 135 11.71 -6.61 1.55
C ASP A 135 11.02 -7.22 0.33
N GLU A 136 9.78 -6.82 0.05
CA GLU A 136 8.96 -7.47 -0.97
C GLU A 136 7.99 -6.49 -1.62
N LEU A 137 7.82 -6.64 -2.94
CA LEU A 137 6.76 -6.00 -3.71
C LEU A 137 5.73 -7.07 -4.10
N ILE A 138 4.45 -6.77 -3.88
CA ILE A 138 3.31 -7.58 -4.31
C ILE A 138 2.45 -6.68 -5.19
N VAL A 139 2.43 -6.96 -6.48
CA VAL A 139 1.81 -6.08 -7.47
C VAL A 139 0.76 -6.84 -8.26
N GLN A 140 -0.48 -6.37 -8.20
CA GLN A 140 -1.58 -6.83 -9.05
C GLN A 140 -1.62 -5.96 -10.30
N ILE A 141 -1.27 -6.53 -11.46
CA ILE A 141 -1.32 -5.82 -12.74
C ILE A 141 -2.72 -6.01 -13.34
N MET A 142 -3.47 -4.91 -13.36
CA MET A 142 -4.83 -4.86 -13.85
C MET A 142 -4.84 -4.60 -15.36
N PRO A 143 -5.83 -5.15 -16.11
CA PRO A 143 -5.91 -5.03 -17.57
C PRO A 143 -6.47 -3.67 -18.03
N VAL A 144 -5.88 -2.59 -17.55
CA VAL A 144 -6.19 -1.20 -17.93
C VAL A 144 -4.92 -0.42 -18.21
N VAL A 145 -5.03 0.59 -19.06
CA VAL A 145 -3.96 1.54 -19.38
C VAL A 145 -4.45 2.93 -19.01
N LEU A 146 -3.72 3.63 -18.16
CA LEU A 146 -4.08 4.97 -17.71
C LEU A 146 -3.44 6.09 -18.55
N GLY A 147 -2.34 5.79 -19.24
CA GLY A 147 -1.58 6.75 -20.06
C GLY A 147 -0.77 7.76 -19.25
N SER A 148 -1.23 8.11 -18.06
CA SER A 148 -0.54 8.97 -17.08
C SER A 148 -1.11 8.74 -15.69
N GLY A 149 -0.33 9.07 -14.65
CA GLY A 149 -0.80 8.87 -13.28
C GLY A 149 0.35 8.90 -12.27
N LEU A 150 0.07 8.41 -11.07
CA LEU A 150 1.05 8.21 -10.02
C LEU A 150 1.77 6.88 -10.23
N PRO A 151 3.11 6.88 -10.39
CA PRO A 151 3.86 5.67 -10.67
C PRO A 151 3.74 4.63 -9.55
N LEU A 152 3.76 3.35 -9.94
CA LEU A 152 3.79 2.22 -9.00
C LEU A 152 4.96 2.35 -8.01
N LEU A 153 6.17 2.61 -8.51
CA LEU A 153 7.36 2.82 -7.69
C LEU A 153 8.25 3.86 -8.38
N PRO A 154 8.24 5.13 -7.95
CA PRO A 154 9.00 6.20 -8.59
C PRO A 154 10.49 6.16 -8.19
N ARG A 155 11.14 5.03 -8.42
CA ARG A 155 12.57 4.77 -8.15
C ARG A 155 13.18 3.94 -9.27
N ALA A 156 14.44 4.19 -9.57
CA ALA A 156 15.21 3.34 -10.44
C ALA A 156 15.77 2.13 -9.65
N VAL A 157 15.37 0.92 -10.03
CA VAL A 157 15.88 -0.33 -9.45
C VAL A 157 16.42 -1.18 -10.60
N VAL A 158 17.71 -1.05 -10.88
CA VAL A 158 18.37 -1.66 -12.05
C VAL A 158 19.37 -2.72 -11.61
N THR A 159 20.19 -2.42 -10.61
CA THR A 159 21.26 -3.32 -10.14
C THR A 159 21.41 -3.20 -8.62
N PRO A 160 21.20 -4.28 -7.85
CA PRO A 160 20.66 -5.56 -8.31
C PRO A 160 19.19 -5.46 -8.73
N ALA A 161 18.79 -6.28 -9.70
CA ALA A 161 17.40 -6.35 -10.13
C ALA A 161 16.52 -7.02 -9.05
N LEU A 162 15.23 -6.71 -9.06
CA LEU A 162 14.25 -7.41 -8.25
C LEU A 162 14.18 -8.89 -8.66
N LYS A 163 14.00 -9.79 -7.70
CA LYS A 163 13.89 -11.23 -7.95
C LYS A 163 12.43 -11.66 -7.95
N LEU A 164 11.92 -12.09 -9.10
CA LEU A 164 10.57 -12.65 -9.19
C LEU A 164 10.48 -13.93 -8.36
N THR A 165 9.51 -14.00 -7.45
CA THR A 165 9.25 -15.15 -6.58
C THR A 165 7.98 -15.89 -6.94
N SER A 166 6.97 -15.19 -7.46
CA SER A 166 5.75 -15.80 -8.02
C SER A 166 5.06 -14.91 -9.03
N ALA A 167 4.29 -15.53 -9.93
CA ALA A 167 3.34 -14.88 -10.82
C ALA A 167 2.07 -15.75 -10.83
N THR A 168 0.97 -15.21 -10.31
CA THR A 168 -0.29 -15.94 -10.13
C THR A 168 -1.41 -15.24 -10.88
N PRO A 169 -1.99 -15.87 -11.90
CA PRO A 169 -3.18 -15.33 -12.56
C PRO A 169 -4.41 -15.51 -11.65
N TYR A 170 -5.24 -14.47 -11.60
CA TYR A 170 -6.55 -14.51 -10.93
C TYR A 170 -7.65 -14.51 -11.98
N LYS A 171 -8.15 -15.72 -12.26
CA LYS A 171 -9.08 -15.99 -13.37
C LYS A 171 -8.47 -15.46 -14.68
N ASP A 172 -9.25 -14.78 -15.46
CA ASP A 172 -8.89 -14.08 -16.70
C ASP A 172 -8.84 -12.54 -16.51
N THR A 173 -8.73 -12.09 -15.26
CA THR A 173 -8.85 -10.66 -14.93
C THR A 173 -7.49 -10.00 -14.76
N PHE A 174 -6.64 -10.49 -13.88
CA PHE A 174 -5.34 -9.85 -13.60
C PHE A 174 -4.28 -10.89 -13.18
N VAL A 175 -3.03 -10.46 -13.13
CA VAL A 175 -1.93 -11.25 -12.58
C VAL A 175 -1.34 -10.56 -11.35
N GLU A 176 -1.11 -11.33 -10.27
CA GLU A 176 -0.32 -10.88 -9.14
C GLU A 176 1.11 -11.37 -9.29
N MET A 177 2.04 -10.43 -9.23
CA MET A 177 3.48 -10.71 -9.24
C MET A 177 4.09 -10.36 -7.89
N ARG A 178 4.97 -11.23 -7.39
CA ARG A 178 5.74 -11.00 -6.16
C ARG A 178 7.21 -10.93 -6.48
N TYR A 179 7.85 -9.91 -5.95
CA TYR A 179 9.27 -9.68 -6.12
C TYR A 179 9.95 -9.49 -4.76
N GLU A 180 11.04 -10.20 -4.55
CA GLU A 180 11.97 -9.96 -3.44
C GLU A 180 12.89 -8.79 -3.81
N VAL A 181 13.11 -7.88 -2.86
CA VAL A 181 14.11 -6.81 -2.98
C VAL A 181 15.47 -7.39 -2.65
N VAL A 182 16.32 -7.49 -3.65
CA VAL A 182 17.70 -7.97 -3.49
C VAL A 182 18.56 -6.84 -2.95
N ARG A 183 19.26 -7.09 -1.86
CA ARG A 183 20.24 -6.16 -1.30
C ARG A 183 21.63 -6.50 -1.84
N GLY A 184 22.34 -5.49 -2.32
CA GLY A 184 23.72 -5.61 -2.75
C GLY A 184 24.70 -5.75 -1.59
#